data_3fe9c1f51578799b8a8ff48d7b49e387
#
_entry.id   3fe9c1f51578799b8a8ff48d7b49e387
#
_cell.length_a   1.000
_cell.length_b   1.000
_cell.length_c   1.000
_cell.angle_alpha   90.00
_cell.angle_beta   90.00
_cell.angle_gamma   90.00
#
_symmetry.space_group_name_H-M   'P 1'
#
loop_
_entity.id
_entity.type
_entity.pdbx_description
1 polymer ?
#
loop_
_entity_poly.entity_id
_entity_poly.type
_entity_poly.pdbx_seq_one_letter_code
_entity_poly.pdbx_strand_id
1 'polypeptide(L)'
;VTGLVAHPGNYLVPIGTSAKELLQFCGGVTAKENRIIAGGPMTGPCAASNWNGEDELFYITKSTSGILVLPDAAYEESPCIRCLGCADVCPAGLTPYQIEIAFLNEDYELCEELYASECIACGCCSYICPAKRQLAVRTRMARDLVKQRMRERAVKSS
;
A
#
# COMPACT_ATOMS: atom_id res chain seq x y z
N VAL A 1 -12.94 7.26 10.72
CA VAL A 1 -13.22 7.66 9.33
C VAL A 1 -12.80 9.11 9.15
N THR A 2 -12.03 9.42 8.09
CA THR A 2 -11.54 10.78 7.83
C THR A 2 -11.34 11.03 6.33
N GLY A 3 -11.14 12.31 5.98
CA GLY A 3 -10.93 12.76 4.60
C GLY A 3 -12.23 13.23 3.93
N LEU A 4 -12.42 12.88 2.66
CA LEU A 4 -13.54 13.32 1.82
C LEU A 4 -14.85 12.57 2.14
N VAL A 5 -15.32 12.69 3.37
CA VAL A 5 -16.62 12.18 3.84
C VAL A 5 -17.43 13.31 4.45
N ALA A 6 -18.77 13.20 4.42
CA ALA A 6 -19.62 14.27 4.93
C ALA A 6 -19.47 14.49 6.44
N HIS A 7 -19.34 13.41 7.21
CA HIS A 7 -19.21 13.47 8.67
C HIS A 7 -17.99 12.65 9.10
N PRO A 8 -16.77 13.22 9.06
CA PRO A 8 -15.57 12.55 9.59
C PRO A 8 -15.63 12.44 11.11
N GLY A 9 -15.08 11.36 11.68
CA GLY A 9 -15.11 11.16 13.14
C GLY A 9 -14.61 9.81 13.58
N ASN A 10 -14.65 9.61 14.89
CA ASN A 10 -14.36 8.32 15.52
C ASN A 10 -15.66 7.58 15.83
N TYR A 11 -15.75 6.36 15.37
CA TYR A 11 -16.95 5.53 15.47
C TYR A 11 -16.63 4.24 16.19
N LEU A 12 -17.47 3.86 17.15
CA LEU A 12 -17.43 2.55 17.79
C LEU A 12 -18.32 1.60 16.99
N VAL A 13 -17.72 0.62 16.34
CA VAL A 13 -18.42 -0.33 15.48
C VAL A 13 -18.05 -1.75 15.82
N PRO A 14 -18.97 -2.73 15.68
CA PRO A 14 -18.64 -4.15 15.83
C PRO A 14 -17.61 -4.61 14.78
N ILE A 15 -16.79 -5.60 15.14
CA ILE A 15 -15.95 -6.31 14.17
C ILE A 15 -16.87 -7.02 13.18
N GLY A 16 -16.54 -6.95 11.89
CA GLY A 16 -17.36 -7.48 10.81
C GLY A 16 -18.33 -6.45 10.20
N THR A 17 -18.38 -5.21 10.72
CA THR A 17 -19.12 -4.12 10.07
C THR A 17 -18.55 -3.86 8.68
N SER A 18 -19.41 -3.70 7.68
CA SER A 18 -19.02 -3.33 6.33
C SER A 18 -18.47 -1.90 6.31
N ALA A 19 -17.33 -1.70 5.65
CA ALA A 19 -16.77 -0.37 5.42
C ALA A 19 -17.69 0.50 4.57
N LYS A 20 -18.43 -0.11 3.64
CA LYS A 20 -19.48 0.55 2.85
C LYS A 20 -20.57 1.12 3.75
N GLU A 21 -21.16 0.30 4.63
CA GLU A 21 -22.22 0.74 5.54
C GLU A 21 -21.73 1.86 6.47
N LEU A 22 -20.49 1.75 6.96
CA LEU A 22 -19.89 2.77 7.80
C LEU A 22 -19.69 4.09 7.04
N LEU A 23 -19.21 4.06 5.80
CA LEU A 23 -19.08 5.25 4.97
C LEU A 23 -20.44 5.88 4.66
N GLN A 24 -21.46 5.07 4.37
CA GLN A 24 -22.83 5.55 4.19
C GLN A 24 -23.39 6.20 5.47
N PHE A 25 -23.14 5.60 6.63
CA PHE A 25 -23.50 6.18 7.93
C PHE A 25 -22.82 7.53 8.17
N CYS A 26 -21.59 7.71 7.69
CA CYS A 26 -20.85 8.96 7.72
C CYS A 26 -21.34 10.01 6.71
N GLY A 27 -22.47 9.77 6.06
CA GLY A 27 -23.08 10.67 5.05
C GLY A 27 -22.51 10.51 3.65
N GLY A 28 -21.74 9.44 3.41
CA GLY A 28 -21.15 9.12 2.10
C GLY A 28 -19.87 9.88 1.78
N VAL A 29 -19.28 9.53 0.64
CA VAL A 29 -18.09 10.19 0.10
C VAL A 29 -18.50 11.46 -0.65
N THR A 30 -17.79 12.56 -0.41
CA THR A 30 -18.17 13.91 -0.91
C THR A 30 -17.59 14.24 -2.29
N ALA A 31 -16.67 13.44 -2.80
CA ALA A 31 -16.03 13.65 -4.10
C ALA A 31 -16.14 12.40 -4.98
N LYS A 32 -16.39 12.61 -6.29
CA LYS A 32 -16.45 11.51 -7.27
C LYS A 32 -15.09 10.89 -7.51
N GLU A 33 -14.08 11.74 -7.65
CA GLU A 33 -12.67 11.29 -7.78
C GLU A 33 -12.11 11.08 -6.37
N ASN A 34 -12.14 9.84 -5.93
CA ASN A 34 -11.74 9.46 -4.57
C ASN A 34 -10.92 8.18 -4.55
N ARG A 35 -10.13 8.03 -3.49
CA ARG A 35 -9.38 6.82 -3.18
C ARG A 35 -9.63 6.44 -1.73
N ILE A 36 -10.10 5.21 -1.52
CA ILE A 36 -10.39 4.69 -0.19
C ILE A 36 -9.23 3.82 0.28
N ILE A 37 -8.66 4.18 1.43
CA ILE A 37 -7.53 3.48 2.04
C ILE A 37 -8.00 2.84 3.34
N ALA A 38 -7.75 1.56 3.48
CA ALA A 38 -7.96 0.81 4.72
C ALA A 38 -6.73 0.97 5.62
N GLY A 39 -6.78 1.92 6.57
CA GLY A 39 -5.68 2.23 7.47
C GLY A 39 -5.06 3.61 7.23
N GLY A 40 -3.75 3.73 7.47
CA GLY A 40 -3.01 4.98 7.33
C GLY A 40 -2.62 5.29 5.88
N PRO A 41 -2.27 6.56 5.57
CA PRO A 41 -2.04 7.02 4.20
C PRO A 41 -0.80 6.41 3.53
N MET A 42 0.20 5.95 4.30
CA MET A 42 1.44 5.40 3.76
C MET A 42 1.45 3.86 3.68
N THR A 43 0.84 3.21 4.65
CA THR A 43 0.91 1.74 4.82
C THR A 43 -0.39 1.03 4.52
N GLY A 44 -1.52 1.74 4.54
CA GLY A 44 -2.83 1.18 4.26
C GLY A 44 -3.00 0.78 2.81
N PRO A 45 -3.57 -0.40 2.52
CA PRO A 45 -3.91 -0.77 1.15
C PRO A 45 -5.04 0.11 0.61
N CYS A 46 -4.95 0.45 -0.67
CA CYS A 46 -6.05 1.07 -1.38
C CYS A 46 -7.14 0.02 -1.60
N ALA A 47 -8.32 0.24 -1.04
CA ALA A 47 -9.46 -0.65 -1.16
C ALA A 47 -10.26 -0.37 -2.44
N ALA A 48 -10.37 0.90 -2.83
CA ALA A 48 -11.03 1.30 -4.07
C ALA A 48 -10.54 2.66 -4.54
N SER A 49 -10.63 2.89 -5.85
CA SER A 49 -10.52 4.20 -6.50
C SER A 49 -11.84 4.53 -7.19
N ASN A 50 -12.25 5.80 -7.15
CA ASN A 50 -13.50 6.29 -7.75
C ASN A 50 -14.75 5.52 -7.29
N TRP A 51 -14.79 5.21 -5.98
CA TRP A 51 -15.90 4.45 -5.42
C TRP A 51 -17.19 5.26 -5.45
N ASN A 52 -18.25 4.66 -5.98
CA ASN A 52 -19.56 5.27 -6.21
C ASN A 52 -20.57 5.04 -5.06
N GLY A 53 -20.19 4.28 -4.03
CA GLY A 53 -21.07 3.94 -2.90
C GLY A 53 -21.84 2.62 -3.06
N GLU A 54 -21.70 1.91 -4.16
CA GLU A 54 -22.49 0.70 -4.47
C GLU A 54 -21.76 -0.59 -4.13
N ASP A 55 -20.45 -0.65 -4.48
CA ASP A 55 -19.66 -1.86 -4.29
C ASP A 55 -19.24 -2.07 -2.83
N GLU A 56 -19.16 -3.34 -2.43
CA GLU A 56 -18.61 -3.72 -1.15
C GLU A 56 -17.09 -3.47 -1.17
N LEU A 57 -16.55 -3.02 -0.03
CA LEU A 57 -15.14 -2.66 0.08
C LEU A 57 -14.36 -3.72 0.86
N PHE A 58 -14.54 -3.70 2.17
CA PHE A 58 -13.92 -4.63 3.13
C PHE A 58 -14.70 -4.59 4.43
N TYR A 59 -14.43 -5.55 5.30
CA TYR A 59 -15.04 -5.61 6.62
C TYR A 59 -14.07 -5.15 7.70
N ILE A 60 -14.58 -4.47 8.70
CA ILE A 60 -13.79 -3.99 9.84
C ILE A 60 -13.27 -5.18 10.64
N THR A 61 -11.97 -5.21 10.88
CA THR A 61 -11.28 -6.23 11.67
C THR A 61 -10.56 -5.59 12.86
N LYS A 62 -9.97 -6.40 13.73
CA LYS A 62 -9.13 -5.91 14.86
C LYS A 62 -7.93 -5.08 14.39
N SER A 63 -7.44 -5.32 13.19
CA SER A 63 -6.29 -4.61 12.61
C SER A 63 -6.68 -3.35 11.84
N THR A 64 -7.97 -3.09 11.64
CA THR A 64 -8.45 -1.89 10.93
C THR A 64 -8.28 -0.67 11.82
N SER A 65 -7.26 0.13 11.56
CA SER A 65 -6.96 1.34 12.32
C SER A 65 -7.76 2.57 11.87
N GLY A 66 -8.30 2.54 10.66
CA GLY A 66 -9.12 3.63 10.12
C GLY A 66 -9.55 3.43 8.68
N ILE A 67 -10.43 4.31 8.23
CA ILE A 67 -10.80 4.46 6.81
C ILE A 67 -10.48 5.90 6.41
N LEU A 68 -9.62 6.05 5.41
CA LEU A 68 -9.19 7.34 4.90
C LEU A 68 -9.66 7.50 3.46
N VAL A 69 -10.43 8.55 3.20
CA VAL A 69 -10.89 8.90 1.86
C VAL A 69 -10.11 10.11 1.37
N LEU A 70 -9.27 9.88 0.36
CA LEU A 70 -8.43 10.90 -0.27
C LEU A 70 -8.96 11.25 -1.67
N PRO A 71 -8.61 12.44 -2.20
CA PRO A 71 -8.80 12.69 -3.63
C PRO A 71 -7.96 11.70 -4.44
N ASP A 72 -8.50 11.21 -5.55
CA ASP A 72 -7.71 10.39 -6.48
C ASP A 72 -6.80 11.30 -7.29
N ALA A 73 -5.55 11.39 -6.87
CA ALA A 73 -4.52 12.10 -7.60
C ALA A 73 -3.74 11.08 -8.46
N ALA A 74 -4.00 11.06 -9.74
CA ALA A 74 -3.17 10.32 -10.67
C ALA A 74 -1.81 11.02 -10.77
N TYR A 75 -0.75 10.30 -10.42
CA TYR A 75 0.62 10.77 -10.64
C TYR A 75 1.24 9.96 -11.77
N GLU A 76 1.76 10.66 -12.78
CA GLU A 76 2.59 10.02 -13.79
C GLU A 76 3.97 9.74 -13.21
N GLU A 77 4.40 8.49 -13.34
CA GLU A 77 5.76 8.10 -12.98
C GLU A 77 6.74 8.56 -14.05
N SER A 78 7.88 9.07 -13.63
CA SER A 78 9.01 9.34 -14.51
C SER A 78 10.13 8.33 -14.32
N PRO A 79 11.10 8.23 -15.26
CA PRO A 79 12.25 7.35 -15.11
C PRO A 79 13.03 7.65 -13.83
N CYS A 80 13.59 6.58 -13.23
CA CYS A 80 14.42 6.70 -12.03
C CYS A 80 15.70 7.50 -12.34
N ILE A 81 15.93 8.58 -11.61
CA ILE A 81 17.14 9.41 -11.73
C ILE A 81 18.31 8.94 -10.87
N ARG A 82 18.17 7.79 -10.18
CA ARG A 82 19.20 7.17 -9.31
C ARG A 82 19.76 8.10 -8.23
N CYS A 83 18.91 8.97 -7.66
CA CYS A 83 19.30 9.92 -6.61
C CYS A 83 19.57 9.29 -5.24
N LEU A 84 19.31 8.00 -5.05
CA LEU A 84 19.46 7.22 -3.81
C LEU A 84 18.56 7.65 -2.64
N GLY A 85 17.77 8.70 -2.73
CA GLY A 85 16.91 9.16 -1.65
C GLY A 85 16.00 8.08 -1.05
N CYS A 86 15.56 7.11 -1.86
CA CYS A 86 14.77 5.97 -1.37
C CYS A 86 15.59 4.98 -0.52
N ALA A 87 16.91 4.88 -0.74
CA ALA A 87 17.81 4.07 0.08
C ALA A 87 18.13 4.78 1.39
N ASP A 88 18.38 6.09 1.35
CA ASP A 88 18.75 6.89 2.52
C ASP A 88 17.63 6.90 3.58
N VAL A 89 16.35 6.92 3.14
CA VAL A 89 15.21 6.91 4.07
C VAL A 89 14.71 5.52 4.45
N CYS A 90 15.33 4.46 3.93
CA CYS A 90 14.87 3.11 4.20
C CYS A 90 15.25 2.65 5.61
N PRO A 91 14.30 2.42 6.54
CA PRO A 91 14.63 2.01 7.89
C PRO A 91 15.19 0.58 7.98
N ALA A 92 15.01 -0.23 6.93
CA ALA A 92 15.57 -1.57 6.81
C ALA A 92 16.90 -1.59 6.03
N GLY A 93 17.46 -0.43 5.66
CA GLY A 93 18.73 -0.33 4.93
C GLY A 93 18.72 -0.92 3.52
N LEU A 94 17.54 -1.04 2.91
CA LEU A 94 17.39 -1.62 1.56
C LEU A 94 17.68 -0.59 0.47
N THR A 95 17.82 -1.07 -0.76
CA THR A 95 17.92 -0.27 -1.98
C THR A 95 16.63 -0.39 -2.83
N PRO A 96 15.53 0.29 -2.47
CA PRO A 96 14.22 0.06 -3.08
C PRO A 96 14.18 0.22 -4.60
N TYR A 97 14.98 1.13 -5.17
CA TYR A 97 15.04 1.32 -6.62
C TYR A 97 15.66 0.11 -7.35
N GLN A 98 16.64 -0.56 -6.75
CA GLN A 98 17.23 -1.77 -7.33
C GLN A 98 16.28 -2.95 -7.24
N ILE A 99 15.62 -3.11 -6.08
CA ILE A 99 14.59 -4.13 -5.89
C ILE A 99 13.45 -3.94 -6.91
N GLU A 100 13.03 -2.69 -7.14
CA GLU A 100 12.00 -2.39 -8.15
C GLU A 100 12.46 -2.81 -9.55
N ILE A 101 13.70 -2.47 -9.94
CA ILE A 101 14.24 -2.84 -11.26
C ILE A 101 14.29 -4.36 -11.41
N ALA A 102 14.82 -5.08 -10.41
CA ALA A 102 14.87 -6.52 -10.40
C ALA A 102 13.46 -7.13 -10.51
N PHE A 103 12.52 -6.63 -9.73
CA PHE A 103 11.13 -7.09 -9.74
C PHE A 103 10.44 -6.88 -11.11
N LEU A 104 10.62 -5.71 -11.73
CA LEU A 104 10.05 -5.41 -13.06
C LEU A 104 10.68 -6.24 -14.19
N ASN A 105 11.91 -6.71 -14.00
CA ASN A 105 12.58 -7.62 -14.91
C ASN A 105 12.34 -9.11 -14.57
N GLU A 106 11.45 -9.38 -13.60
CA GLU A 106 11.15 -10.73 -13.11
C GLU A 106 12.39 -11.49 -12.56
N ASP A 107 13.45 -10.77 -12.21
CA ASP A 107 14.65 -11.30 -11.58
C ASP A 107 14.44 -11.43 -10.07
N TYR A 108 13.75 -12.50 -9.70
CA TYR A 108 13.38 -12.75 -8.30
C TYR A 108 14.56 -13.25 -7.45
N GLU A 109 15.58 -13.79 -8.08
CA GLU A 109 16.82 -14.20 -7.42
C GLU A 109 17.60 -12.97 -6.97
N LEU A 110 17.72 -11.98 -7.84
CA LEU A 110 18.30 -10.69 -7.48
C LEU A 110 17.45 -9.97 -6.41
N CYS A 111 16.11 -10.07 -6.45
CA CYS A 111 15.26 -9.54 -5.38
C CYS A 111 15.60 -10.17 -4.02
N GLU A 112 15.90 -11.47 -3.97
CA GLU A 112 16.32 -12.17 -2.75
C GLU A 112 17.72 -11.73 -2.30
N GLU A 113 18.67 -11.61 -3.20
CA GLU A 113 20.04 -11.11 -2.93
C GLU A 113 20.03 -9.67 -2.41
N LEU A 114 19.09 -8.85 -2.89
CA LEU A 114 18.87 -7.48 -2.42
C LEU A 114 18.04 -7.42 -1.12
N TYR A 115 17.82 -8.55 -0.47
CA TYR A 115 17.09 -8.67 0.81
C TYR A 115 15.68 -8.09 0.75
N ALA A 116 14.96 -8.23 -0.38
CA ALA A 116 13.59 -7.72 -0.50
C ALA A 116 12.65 -8.28 0.58
N SER A 117 12.94 -9.51 1.11
CA SER A 117 12.21 -10.14 2.23
C SER A 117 12.14 -9.28 3.49
N GLU A 118 13.11 -8.40 3.72
CA GLU A 118 13.23 -7.56 4.92
C GLU A 118 12.42 -6.26 4.83
N CYS A 119 11.75 -6.02 3.70
CA CYS A 119 10.92 -4.83 3.55
C CYS A 119 9.76 -4.81 4.55
N ILE A 120 9.68 -3.75 5.36
CA ILE A 120 8.60 -3.55 6.34
C ILE A 120 7.38 -2.81 5.78
N ALA A 121 7.36 -2.51 4.48
CA ALA A 121 6.27 -1.83 3.78
C ALA A 121 5.87 -0.47 4.38
N CYS A 122 6.81 0.31 4.89
CA CYS A 122 6.56 1.60 5.55
C CYS A 122 6.15 2.74 4.60
N GLY A 123 6.40 2.64 3.30
CA GLY A 123 6.02 3.65 2.30
C GLY A 123 7.03 4.80 2.12
N CYS A 124 8.05 4.95 2.97
CA CYS A 124 8.99 6.07 2.94
C CYS A 124 9.68 6.24 1.57
N CYS A 125 10.04 5.13 0.92
CA CYS A 125 10.71 5.14 -0.38
C CYS A 125 9.87 5.74 -1.51
N SER A 126 8.55 5.47 -1.53
CA SER A 126 7.64 6.10 -2.50
C SER A 126 7.41 7.57 -2.17
N TYR A 127 7.26 7.91 -0.87
CA TYR A 127 7.02 9.27 -0.43
C TYR A 127 8.14 10.23 -0.83
N ILE A 128 9.40 9.84 -0.64
CA ILE A 128 10.56 10.68 -0.94
C ILE A 128 10.89 10.76 -2.43
N CYS A 129 10.37 9.84 -3.25
CA CYS A 129 10.77 9.69 -4.65
C CYS A 129 10.37 10.90 -5.50
N PRO A 130 11.31 11.70 -6.05
CA PRO A 130 10.99 12.83 -6.91
C PRO A 130 10.38 12.40 -8.25
N ALA A 131 10.69 11.18 -8.70
CA ALA A 131 10.14 10.56 -9.90
C ALA A 131 8.75 9.92 -9.68
N LYS A 132 8.18 10.06 -8.48
CA LYS A 132 6.85 9.56 -8.08
C LYS A 132 6.64 8.07 -8.35
N ARG A 133 7.71 7.28 -8.28
CA ARG A 133 7.66 5.84 -8.52
C ARG A 133 6.96 5.11 -7.39
N GLN A 134 6.20 4.07 -7.73
CA GLN A 134 5.48 3.24 -6.76
C GLN A 134 6.39 2.22 -6.07
N LEU A 135 7.54 2.69 -5.56
CA LEU A 135 8.57 1.83 -4.97
C LEU A 135 8.04 0.95 -3.83
N ALA A 136 7.26 1.53 -2.93
CA ALA A 136 6.73 0.80 -1.78
C ALA A 136 5.82 -0.37 -2.19
N VAL A 137 4.98 -0.18 -3.21
CA VAL A 137 4.09 -1.23 -3.73
C VAL A 137 4.91 -2.35 -4.36
N ARG A 138 5.82 -2.01 -5.28
CA ARG A 138 6.64 -2.97 -6.01
C ARG A 138 7.62 -3.72 -5.11
N THR A 139 8.27 -3.01 -4.17
CA THR A 139 9.15 -3.65 -3.17
C THR A 139 8.36 -4.59 -2.24
N ARG A 140 7.13 -4.23 -1.87
CA ARG A 140 6.25 -5.13 -1.09
C ARG A 140 5.87 -6.37 -1.88
N MET A 141 5.51 -6.22 -3.16
CA MET A 141 5.21 -7.36 -4.04
C MET A 141 6.42 -8.28 -4.18
N ALA A 142 7.61 -7.71 -4.41
CA ALA A 142 8.88 -8.46 -4.45
C ALA A 142 9.12 -9.23 -3.15
N ARG A 143 8.93 -8.57 -1.99
CA ARG A 143 9.03 -9.20 -0.66
C ARG A 143 8.13 -10.42 -0.53
N ASP A 144 6.85 -10.24 -0.86
CA ASP A 144 5.84 -11.29 -0.65
C ASP A 144 6.14 -12.49 -1.55
N LEU A 145 6.57 -12.24 -2.79
CA LEU A 145 6.99 -13.28 -3.73
C LEU A 145 8.25 -14.02 -3.26
N VAL A 146 9.29 -13.29 -2.83
CA VAL A 146 10.53 -13.88 -2.30
C VAL A 146 10.20 -14.77 -1.09
N LYS A 147 9.40 -14.29 -0.14
CA LYS A 147 8.97 -15.06 1.03
C LYS A 147 8.20 -16.33 0.64
N GLN A 148 7.36 -16.25 -0.38
CA GLN A 148 6.65 -17.43 -0.88
C GLN A 148 7.64 -18.45 -1.44
N ARG A 149 8.56 -18.03 -2.32
CA ARG A 149 9.59 -18.92 -2.91
C ARG A 149 10.48 -19.58 -1.86
N MET A 150 10.88 -18.82 -0.83
CA MET A 150 11.65 -19.36 0.30
C MET A 150 10.89 -20.47 1.04
N ARG A 151 9.60 -20.28 1.30
CA ARG A 151 8.73 -21.30 1.94
C ARG A 151 8.60 -22.54 1.09
N GLU A 152 8.36 -22.39 -0.23
CA GLU A 152 8.24 -23.50 -1.16
C GLU A 152 9.54 -24.35 -1.24
N ARG A 153 10.69 -23.68 -1.20
CA ARG A 153 12.02 -24.35 -1.15
C ARG A 153 12.21 -25.11 0.17
N ALA A 154 11.83 -24.51 1.29
CA ALA A 154 11.94 -25.17 2.59
C ALA A 154 11.06 -26.42 2.69
N VAL A 155 9.85 -26.40 2.13
CA VAL A 155 8.94 -27.56 2.10
C VAL A 155 9.49 -28.69 1.19
N LYS A 156 10.15 -28.34 0.07
CA LYS A 156 10.73 -29.35 -0.85
C LYS A 156 12.00 -30.01 -0.31
N SER A 157 12.65 -29.38 0.67
CA SER A 157 13.89 -29.88 1.31
C SER A 157 13.64 -30.71 2.58
N SER A 158 12.39 -30.79 3.02
CA SER A 158 11.93 -31.58 4.19
C SER A 158 11.33 -32.88 3.76
#